data_232d19958915bd163e1c64b37044b23f
#
_entry.id   232d19958915bd163e1c64b37044b23f
#
_cell.length_a   1.000
_cell.length_b   1.000
_cell.length_c   1.000
_cell.angle_alpha   90.00
_cell.angle_beta   90.00
_cell.angle_gamma   90.00
#
_symmetry.space_group_name_H-M   'P 1'
#
loop_
_entity.id
_entity.type
_entity.pdbx_description
1 polymer ?
#
loop_
_entity_poly.entity_id
_entity_poly.type
_entity_poly.pdbx_seq_one_letter_code
_entity_poly.pdbx_strand_id
1 'polypeptide(L)'
;WSRHMGLKLKGNGPLVVSVNPKSLLGSKMVKDAYGLNGGDLKLGADIFCRAALSDEFSNSTGLYFDNDAECFSAPHADALNDAKNQQLIDALDLKLLQLAI
;
A
#
# COMPACT_ATOMS: atom_id res chain seq x y z
N TRP A 1 6.72 2.34 -5.04
CA TRP A 1 7.24 3.34 -4.08
C TRP A 1 7.33 2.77 -2.67
N SER A 2 6.24 2.23 -2.13
CA SER A 2 6.17 1.76 -0.72
C SER A 2 7.23 0.70 -0.41
N ARG A 3 7.41 -0.27 -1.30
CA ARG A 3 8.45 -1.30 -1.12
C ARG A 3 9.85 -0.69 -1.09
N HIS A 4 10.16 0.19 -2.04
CA HIS A 4 11.45 0.88 -2.10
C HIS A 4 11.73 1.67 -0.81
N MET A 5 10.79 2.49 -0.39
CA MET A 5 10.94 3.31 0.82
C MET A 5 10.98 2.47 2.09
N GLY A 6 10.15 1.44 2.18
CA GLY A 6 10.14 0.55 3.33
C GLY A 6 11.46 -0.18 3.53
N LEU A 7 12.06 -0.67 2.45
CA LEU A 7 13.37 -1.33 2.52
C LEU A 7 14.49 -0.33 2.82
N LYS A 8 14.44 0.87 2.22
CA LYS A 8 15.44 1.92 2.47
C LYS A 8 15.45 2.39 3.92
N LEU A 9 14.28 2.49 4.55
CA LEU A 9 14.13 2.98 5.92
C LEU A 9 14.22 1.86 6.98
N LYS A 10 14.38 0.63 6.55
CA LYS A 10 14.41 -0.52 7.46
C LYS A 10 15.48 -0.35 8.54
N GLY A 11 15.04 -0.42 9.79
CA GLY A 11 15.91 -0.27 10.97
C GLY A 11 16.15 1.18 11.42
N ASN A 12 15.87 2.18 10.58
CA ASN A 12 16.17 3.59 10.87
C ASN A 12 15.00 4.55 10.68
N GLY A 13 13.85 4.05 10.34
CA GLY A 13 12.70 4.89 10.04
C GLY A 13 11.38 4.20 10.29
N PRO A 14 10.26 4.83 9.91
CA PRO A 14 8.94 4.26 10.08
C PRO A 14 8.74 3.02 9.22
N LEU A 15 7.78 2.18 9.62
CA LEU A 15 7.30 1.10 8.80
C LEU A 15 6.52 1.67 7.61
N VAL A 16 6.80 1.16 6.42
CA VAL A 16 6.05 1.50 5.21
C VAL A 16 5.47 0.22 4.63
N VAL A 17 4.17 0.07 4.73
CA VAL A 17 3.43 -1.12 4.29
C VAL A 17 2.34 -0.68 3.32
N SER A 18 2.20 -1.39 2.22
CA SER A 18 1.08 -1.22 1.32
C SER A 18 -0.03 -2.21 1.67
N VAL A 19 -1.27 -1.74 1.64
CA VAL A 19 -2.43 -2.53 2.04
C VAL A 19 -3.52 -2.40 0.98
N ASN A 20 -4.00 -3.54 0.48
CA ASN A 20 -5.28 -3.62 -0.20
C ASN A 20 -6.36 -3.81 0.89
N PRO A 21 -7.23 -2.82 1.15
CA PRO A 21 -8.19 -2.92 2.26
C PRO A 21 -9.29 -3.94 2.05
N LYS A 22 -9.52 -4.37 0.88
CA LYS A 22 -10.44 -5.35 0.30
C LYS A 22 -11.07 -4.77 -0.96
N SER A 23 -11.25 -5.61 -1.96
CA SER A 23 -11.89 -5.23 -3.22
C SER A 23 -13.38 -5.00 -3.04
N LEU A 24 -13.92 -4.04 -3.80
CA LEU A 24 -15.36 -3.77 -3.90
C LEU A 24 -16.05 -3.51 -2.55
N LEU A 25 -15.39 -2.79 -1.64
CA LEU A 25 -16.02 -2.31 -0.42
C LEU A 25 -17.17 -1.35 -0.74
N GLY A 26 -18.17 -1.28 0.14
CA GLY A 26 -19.41 -0.52 -0.04
C GLY A 26 -19.24 1.00 -0.01
N SER A 27 -18.28 1.53 -0.74
CA SER A 27 -18.03 2.96 -0.88
C SER A 27 -18.91 3.58 -1.96
N LYS A 28 -19.02 4.91 -1.95
CA LYS A 28 -19.68 5.66 -3.01
C LYS A 28 -19.05 5.36 -4.38
N MET A 29 -17.72 5.27 -4.45
CA MET A 29 -17.01 4.98 -5.68
C MET A 29 -17.40 3.62 -6.27
N VAL A 30 -17.52 2.58 -5.45
CA VAL A 30 -17.93 1.24 -5.89
C VAL A 30 -19.37 1.26 -6.38
N LYS A 31 -20.28 1.92 -5.67
CA LYS A 31 -21.68 2.05 -6.07
C LYS A 31 -21.82 2.76 -7.41
N ASP A 32 -21.11 3.87 -7.59
CA ASP A 32 -21.18 4.68 -8.81
C ASP A 32 -20.54 3.97 -10.01
N ALA A 33 -19.42 3.29 -9.82
CA ALA A 33 -18.66 2.64 -10.90
C ALA A 33 -19.23 1.28 -11.31
N TYR A 34 -19.73 0.49 -10.38
CA TYR A 34 -20.12 -0.90 -10.60
C TYR A 34 -21.60 -1.17 -10.35
N GLY A 35 -22.35 -0.22 -9.80
CA GLY A 35 -23.76 -0.42 -9.46
C GLY A 35 -24.00 -1.45 -8.36
N LEU A 36 -22.98 -1.74 -7.55
CA LEU A 36 -23.01 -2.72 -6.46
C LEU A 36 -23.11 -2.02 -5.11
N ASN A 37 -23.75 -2.68 -4.14
CA ASN A 37 -23.72 -2.21 -2.76
C ASN A 37 -22.33 -2.39 -2.13
N GLY A 38 -21.56 -3.36 -2.60
CA GLY A 38 -20.23 -3.65 -2.09
C GLY A 38 -20.22 -4.38 -0.74
N GLY A 39 -19.02 -4.69 -0.27
CA GLY A 39 -18.79 -5.34 1.01
C GLY A 39 -18.84 -4.36 2.19
N ASP A 40 -18.79 -4.90 3.40
CA ASP A 40 -18.79 -4.12 4.63
C ASP A 40 -17.54 -3.24 4.73
N LEU A 41 -17.73 -1.93 4.77
CA LEU A 41 -16.63 -0.94 4.93
C LEU A 41 -15.81 -1.17 6.18
N LYS A 42 -16.39 -1.76 7.21
CA LYS A 42 -15.72 -2.07 8.47
C LYS A 42 -14.52 -3.01 8.27
N LEU A 43 -14.59 -3.92 7.31
CA LEU A 43 -13.48 -4.81 6.97
C LEU A 43 -12.24 -4.04 6.53
N GLY A 44 -12.43 -2.99 5.74
CA GLY A 44 -11.33 -2.11 5.33
C GLY A 44 -10.82 -1.25 6.49
N ALA A 45 -11.71 -0.71 7.30
CA ALA A 45 -11.32 0.07 8.48
C ALA A 45 -10.54 -0.79 9.47
N ASP A 46 -10.96 -2.02 9.71
CA ASP A 46 -10.32 -2.95 10.64
C ASP A 46 -8.89 -3.26 10.21
N ILE A 47 -8.64 -3.53 8.92
CA ILE A 47 -7.27 -3.82 8.47
C ILE A 47 -6.36 -2.60 8.57
N PHE A 48 -6.85 -1.40 8.31
CA PHE A 48 -6.05 -0.18 8.49
C PHE A 48 -5.70 0.05 9.97
N CYS A 49 -6.63 -0.18 10.88
CA CYS A 49 -6.36 -0.10 12.32
C CYS A 49 -5.33 -1.13 12.76
N ARG A 50 -5.42 -2.36 12.28
CA ARG A 50 -4.44 -3.42 12.56
C ARG A 50 -3.06 -3.05 12.03
N ALA A 51 -2.98 -2.55 10.81
CA ALA A 51 -1.70 -2.15 10.20
C ALA A 51 -1.04 -1.00 10.96
N ALA A 52 -1.83 -0.05 11.47
CA ALA A 52 -1.33 1.12 12.17
C ALA A 52 -0.98 0.86 13.64
N LEU A 53 -1.73 -0.01 14.32
CA LEU A 53 -1.70 -0.13 15.77
C LEU A 53 -1.29 -1.50 16.30
N SER A 54 -1.38 -2.55 15.50
CA SER A 54 -1.08 -3.92 15.92
C SER A 54 0.40 -4.25 15.74
N ASP A 55 0.94 -5.07 16.63
CA ASP A 55 2.30 -5.61 16.51
C ASP A 55 2.46 -6.61 15.35
N GLU A 56 1.37 -7.07 14.75
CA GLU A 56 1.40 -7.97 13.59
C GLU A 56 2.24 -7.45 12.43
N PHE A 57 2.31 -6.12 12.27
CA PHE A 57 3.00 -5.47 11.16
C PHE A 57 4.40 -4.96 11.52
N SER A 58 4.86 -5.18 12.74
CA SER A 58 6.11 -4.59 13.26
C SER A 58 7.37 -4.94 12.46
N ASN A 59 7.37 -6.08 11.77
CA ASN A 59 8.49 -6.53 10.91
C ASN A 59 8.15 -6.54 9.43
N SER A 60 7.11 -5.81 9.01
CA SER A 60 6.51 -5.93 7.68
C SER A 60 6.84 -4.78 6.75
N THR A 61 7.86 -3.96 7.08
CA THR A 61 8.23 -2.82 6.23
C THR A 61 8.62 -3.29 4.82
N GLY A 62 8.11 -2.60 3.81
CA GLY A 62 8.33 -2.95 2.41
C GLY A 62 7.43 -4.07 1.88
N LEU A 63 6.57 -4.65 2.70
CA LEU A 63 5.67 -5.74 2.30
C LEU A 63 4.30 -5.22 1.85
N TYR A 64 3.55 -6.12 1.26
CA TYR A 64 2.18 -5.89 0.79
C TYR A 64 1.22 -6.84 1.49
N PHE A 65 0.18 -6.29 2.11
CA PHE A 65 -0.90 -7.06 2.71
C PHE A 65 -2.15 -7.00 1.82
N ASP A 66 -2.63 -8.17 1.43
CA ASP A 66 -3.84 -8.31 0.61
C ASP A 66 -5.00 -8.79 1.49
N ASN A 67 -5.94 -7.89 1.79
CA ASN A 67 -7.08 -8.22 2.62
C ASN A 67 -8.15 -9.05 1.91
N ASP A 68 -8.09 -9.19 0.58
CA ASP A 68 -8.92 -10.18 -0.13
C ASP A 68 -8.47 -11.60 0.20
N ALA A 69 -7.16 -11.82 0.31
CA ALA A 69 -6.56 -13.10 0.70
C ALA A 69 -6.33 -13.21 2.22
N GLU A 70 -6.52 -12.11 2.96
CA GLU A 70 -6.31 -12.02 4.40
C GLU A 70 -4.89 -12.38 4.83
N CYS A 71 -3.89 -12.08 4.01
CA CYS A 71 -2.49 -12.38 4.28
C CYS A 71 -1.53 -11.46 3.54
N PHE A 72 -0.26 -11.46 3.96
CA PHE A 72 0.81 -10.88 3.17
C PHE A 72 0.95 -11.65 1.86
N SER A 73 1.03 -10.93 0.75
CA SER A 73 1.05 -11.51 -0.59
C SER A 73 2.10 -10.83 -1.45
N ALA A 74 2.45 -11.46 -2.57
CA ALA A 74 3.32 -10.83 -3.54
C ALA A 74 2.56 -9.68 -4.23
N PRO A 75 3.16 -8.48 -4.32
CA PRO A 75 2.59 -7.41 -5.11
C PRO A 75 2.72 -7.71 -6.61
N HIS A 76 2.24 -6.80 -7.46
CA HIS A 76 2.47 -6.89 -8.89
C HIS A 76 3.96 -7.07 -9.20
N ALA A 77 4.29 -7.87 -10.22
CA ALA A 77 5.68 -8.20 -10.57
C ALA A 77 6.56 -6.95 -10.79
N ASP A 78 5.99 -5.87 -11.34
CA ASP A 78 6.73 -4.62 -11.55
C ASP A 78 7.15 -3.98 -10.23
N ALA A 79 6.40 -4.15 -9.16
CA ALA A 79 6.76 -3.64 -7.83
C ALA A 79 7.98 -4.38 -7.24
N LEU A 80 8.23 -5.60 -7.68
CA LEU A 80 9.41 -6.39 -7.28
C LEU A 80 10.64 -6.13 -8.15
N ASN A 81 10.50 -5.36 -9.22
CA ASN A 81 11.59 -5.02 -10.13
C ASN A 81 12.33 -3.78 -9.61
N ASP A 82 13.52 -3.97 -9.06
CA ASP A 82 14.28 -2.88 -8.43
C ASP A 82 14.68 -1.79 -9.44
N ALA A 83 14.97 -2.14 -10.69
CA ALA A 83 15.30 -1.17 -11.73
C ALA A 83 14.10 -0.26 -12.06
N LYS A 84 12.90 -0.83 -12.19
CA LYS A 84 11.68 -0.06 -12.41
C LYS A 84 11.34 0.82 -11.21
N ASN A 85 11.53 0.32 -10.00
CA ASN A 85 11.34 1.09 -8.78
C ASN A 85 12.28 2.29 -8.73
N GLN A 86 13.55 2.10 -9.07
CA GLN A 86 14.52 3.19 -9.10
C GLN A 86 14.16 4.24 -10.15
N GLN A 87 13.75 3.82 -11.34
CA GLN A 87 13.29 4.74 -12.39
C GLN A 87 12.09 5.58 -11.92
N LEU A 88 11.13 4.96 -11.22
CA LEU A 88 9.99 5.66 -10.67
C LEU A 88 10.41 6.69 -9.61
N ILE A 89 11.29 6.31 -8.70
CA ILE A 89 11.80 7.21 -7.66
C ILE A 89 12.53 8.39 -8.28
N ASP A 90 13.41 8.14 -9.25
CA ASP A 90 14.14 9.19 -9.94
C ASP A 90 13.19 10.18 -10.65
N ALA A 91 12.15 9.67 -11.29
CA ALA A 91 11.15 10.51 -11.95
C ALA A 91 10.33 11.33 -10.95
N LEU A 92 9.97 10.75 -9.80
CA LEU A 92 9.26 11.45 -8.73
C LEU A 92 10.14 12.54 -8.12
N ASP A 93 11.38 12.24 -7.82
CA ASP A 93 12.32 13.21 -7.24
C ASP A 93 12.55 14.39 -8.18
N LEU A 94 12.74 14.12 -9.48
CA LEU A 94 12.88 15.18 -10.49
C LEU A 94 11.63 16.05 -10.55
N LYS A 95 10.44 15.43 -10.53
CA LYS A 95 9.18 16.17 -10.57
C LYS A 95 8.97 17.02 -9.32
N LEU A 96 9.27 16.48 -8.16
CA LEU A 96 9.18 17.24 -6.91
C LEU A 96 10.16 18.42 -6.89
N LEU A 97 11.38 18.21 -7.40
CA LEU A 97 12.36 19.30 -7.52
C LEU A 97 11.87 20.42 -8.44
N GLN A 98 11.23 20.08 -9.56
CA GLN A 98 10.64 21.05 -10.49
C GLN A 98 9.48 21.83 -9.87
N LEU A 99 8.73 21.21 -8.93
CA LEU A 99 7.59 21.84 -8.25
C LEU A 99 8.00 22.59 -6.98
N ALA A 100 9.18 22.31 -6.43
CA ALA A 100 9.72 22.99 -5.26
C ALA A 100 10.29 24.35 -5.69
N ILE A 101 9.53 25.37 -5.44
CA ILE A 101 9.91 26.75 -5.78
C ILE A 101 10.12 27.53 -4.49
#